data_dee91e600d9e22ebaaaa11e0465dd490
#
_entry.id   dee91e600d9e22ebaaaa11e0465dd490
#
_cell.length_a   1.000
_cell.length_b   1.000
_cell.length_c   1.000
_cell.angle_alpha   90.00
_cell.angle_beta   90.00
_cell.angle_gamma   90.00
#
_symmetry.space_group_name_H-M   'P 1'
#
loop_
_entity.id
_entity.type
_entity.pdbx_description
1 polymer ?
#
loop_
_entity_poly.entity_id
_entity_poly.type
_entity_poly.pdbx_seq_one_letter_code
_entity_poly.pdbx_strand_id
1 'polypeptide(L)'
;MLKHLKVPESKAQETKAFLEDCKALNEGFLPIKQDGYVLWPLNFEVEGEIIEFIGSPSNRVSRDYRLKLPLKIRKIAPRAFDIFGNIAIIKLSDESFEYSEIIAESLLSSNPNVDRVALDLGVKGEYRVRDLEMIAGESDFVSVHKENGFEFELDISKVYFSPRLAMERQRVYDMSMEGEQILDAFAGASPFSVALASKGCNITAVDSNPQAEIWSNNNFERNGVSKSNYTFICSKIEDIVSDLPTYDRILMNNPMNSLPYLESLSHKLKSRGVIHLYNIIDKAEKFEIQDFLGSEFECVFEREVHPYSPQSSLKVFDILKSFSTVQSTNQ
;
A
#
# COMPACT_ATOMS: atom_id res chain seq x y z
N MET A 1 12.32 -40.39 -10.04
CA MET A 1 11.90 -40.05 -8.67
C MET A 1 12.68 -38.83 -8.24
N LEU A 2 12.12 -38.01 -7.35
CA LEU A 2 12.73 -36.77 -6.88
C LEU A 2 13.08 -36.94 -5.39
N LYS A 3 14.21 -36.42 -4.94
CA LYS A 3 14.60 -36.43 -3.53
C LYS A 3 13.77 -35.42 -2.75
N HIS A 4 13.26 -35.84 -1.59
CA HIS A 4 12.49 -35.02 -0.68
C HIS A 4 13.04 -35.12 0.74
N LEU A 5 13.08 -34.01 1.44
CA LEU A 5 13.32 -33.98 2.90
C LEU A 5 11.97 -34.25 3.61
N LYS A 6 11.92 -35.31 4.42
CA LYS A 6 10.74 -35.66 5.21
C LYS A 6 10.84 -35.05 6.59
N VAL A 7 9.86 -34.24 6.96
CA VAL A 7 9.79 -33.57 8.26
C VAL A 7 8.39 -33.65 8.86
N PRO A 8 8.22 -33.71 10.17
CA PRO A 8 6.92 -33.59 10.83
C PRO A 8 6.22 -32.30 10.46
N GLU A 9 4.89 -32.31 10.33
CA GLU A 9 4.11 -31.07 10.01
C GLU A 9 4.36 -29.92 10.98
N SER A 10 4.63 -30.23 12.26
CA SER A 10 4.95 -29.21 13.28
C SER A 10 6.23 -28.40 12.99
N LYS A 11 7.16 -28.95 12.19
CA LYS A 11 8.42 -28.28 11.79
C LYS A 11 8.40 -27.80 10.35
N ALA A 12 7.29 -27.95 9.64
CA ALA A 12 7.22 -27.66 8.21
C ALA A 12 7.57 -26.21 7.87
N GLN A 13 7.07 -25.24 8.63
CA GLN A 13 7.31 -23.81 8.37
C GLN A 13 8.79 -23.42 8.55
N GLU A 14 9.39 -23.88 9.63
CA GLU A 14 10.81 -23.64 9.94
C GLU A 14 11.72 -24.27 8.89
N THR A 15 11.42 -25.53 8.53
CA THR A 15 12.15 -26.26 7.50
C THR A 15 12.04 -25.58 6.12
N LYS A 16 10.87 -25.06 5.78
CA LYS A 16 10.68 -24.31 4.53
C LYS A 16 11.61 -23.10 4.48
N ALA A 17 11.63 -22.27 5.52
CA ALA A 17 12.49 -21.09 5.58
C ALA A 17 13.98 -21.45 5.46
N PHE A 18 14.42 -22.52 6.14
CA PHE A 18 15.78 -23.03 6.01
C PHE A 18 16.11 -23.47 4.58
N LEU A 19 15.23 -24.25 3.93
CA LEU A 19 15.44 -24.74 2.56
C LEU A 19 15.45 -23.62 1.52
N GLU A 20 14.65 -22.55 1.74
CA GLU A 20 14.64 -21.35 0.89
C GLU A 20 15.96 -20.57 1.04
N ASP A 21 16.44 -20.38 2.27
CA ASP A 21 17.67 -19.65 2.58
C ASP A 21 18.91 -20.34 1.97
N CYS A 22 19.03 -21.64 2.16
CA CYS A 22 20.14 -22.41 1.57
C CYS A 22 19.94 -22.79 0.09
N LYS A 23 18.82 -22.39 -0.56
CA LYS A 23 18.45 -22.68 -1.96
C LYS A 23 18.32 -24.17 -2.28
N ALA A 24 18.08 -24.99 -1.27
CA ALA A 24 17.88 -26.43 -1.42
C ALA A 24 16.46 -26.80 -1.86
N LEU A 25 15.46 -25.91 -1.66
CA LEU A 25 14.07 -26.14 -2.06
C LEU A 25 13.94 -26.18 -3.59
N ASN A 26 13.35 -27.24 -4.12
CA ASN A 26 13.01 -27.34 -5.54
C ASN A 26 11.62 -26.75 -5.79
N GLU A 27 11.55 -25.48 -6.18
CA GLU A 27 10.29 -24.76 -6.43
C GLU A 27 9.51 -25.29 -7.66
N GLY A 28 10.11 -26.11 -8.49
CA GLY A 28 9.47 -26.75 -9.64
C GLY A 28 8.49 -27.88 -9.23
N PHE A 29 8.44 -28.22 -7.94
CA PHE A 29 7.57 -29.26 -7.41
C PHE A 29 6.86 -28.77 -6.13
N LEU A 30 5.63 -29.28 -5.92
CA LEU A 30 4.86 -28.98 -4.70
C LEU A 30 5.33 -29.86 -3.53
N PRO A 31 5.30 -29.34 -2.29
CA PRO A 31 5.47 -30.17 -1.11
C PRO A 31 4.29 -31.15 -1.00
N ILE A 32 4.54 -32.34 -0.51
CA ILE A 32 3.54 -33.39 -0.34
C ILE A 32 3.28 -33.58 1.14
N LYS A 33 2.00 -33.56 1.54
CA LYS A 33 1.57 -33.88 2.90
C LYS A 33 1.09 -35.32 2.96
N GLN A 34 1.69 -36.11 3.82
CA GLN A 34 1.35 -37.52 3.98
C GLN A 34 1.66 -37.99 5.42
N ASP A 35 0.71 -38.68 6.05
CA ASP A 35 0.86 -39.35 7.35
C ASP A 35 1.46 -38.50 8.47
N GLY A 36 1.07 -37.19 8.54
CA GLY A 36 1.58 -36.23 9.54
C GLY A 36 2.97 -35.66 9.24
N TYR A 37 3.48 -35.91 8.04
CA TYR A 37 4.75 -35.38 7.53
C TYR A 37 4.56 -34.50 6.32
N VAL A 38 5.52 -33.58 6.12
CA VAL A 38 5.69 -32.81 4.88
C VAL A 38 6.95 -33.27 4.18
N LEU A 39 6.83 -33.63 2.91
CA LEU A 39 7.92 -34.01 2.03
C LEU A 39 8.29 -32.79 1.18
N TRP A 40 9.45 -32.19 1.46
CA TRP A 40 9.92 -31.03 0.73
C TRP A 40 10.78 -31.44 -0.45
N PRO A 41 10.43 -31.08 -1.68
CA PRO A 41 11.23 -31.41 -2.86
C PRO A 41 12.58 -30.68 -2.84
N LEU A 42 13.67 -31.37 -3.19
CA LEU A 42 15.02 -30.87 -3.09
C LEU A 42 15.72 -30.69 -4.43
N ASN A 43 16.54 -29.65 -4.56
CA ASN A 43 17.51 -29.45 -5.63
C ASN A 43 18.79 -30.25 -5.37
N PHE A 44 19.19 -30.35 -4.08
CA PHE A 44 20.34 -31.11 -3.60
C PHE A 44 20.09 -31.61 -2.18
N GLU A 45 20.83 -32.59 -1.74
CA GLU A 45 20.68 -33.18 -0.40
C GLU A 45 21.09 -32.21 0.70
N VAL A 46 20.31 -32.22 1.76
CA VAL A 46 20.56 -31.51 3.03
C VAL A 46 20.56 -32.53 4.17
N GLU A 47 21.00 -32.12 5.35
CA GLU A 47 20.96 -32.98 6.54
C GLU A 47 19.49 -33.31 6.94
N GLY A 48 19.18 -34.57 7.13
CA GLY A 48 17.88 -35.05 7.54
C GLY A 48 17.42 -36.36 6.86
N GLU A 49 16.19 -36.75 7.06
CA GLU A 49 15.58 -37.95 6.46
C GLU A 49 15.24 -37.66 5.00
N ILE A 50 16.08 -38.16 4.07
CA ILE A 50 15.88 -38.01 2.63
C ILE A 50 15.18 -39.25 2.10
N ILE A 51 14.07 -39.04 1.38
CA ILE A 51 13.34 -40.10 0.70
C ILE A 51 13.18 -39.79 -0.79
N GLU A 52 13.11 -40.82 -1.61
CA GLU A 52 12.75 -40.69 -3.02
C GLU A 52 11.24 -40.85 -3.20
N PHE A 53 10.61 -39.86 -3.79
CA PHE A 53 9.15 -39.88 -4.01
C PHE A 53 8.79 -39.35 -5.41
N ILE A 54 7.59 -39.67 -5.90
CA ILE A 54 7.11 -39.09 -7.15
C ILE A 54 6.76 -37.63 -6.90
N GLY A 55 7.53 -36.72 -7.46
CA GLY A 55 7.29 -35.29 -7.33
C GLY A 55 5.97 -34.89 -7.99
N SER A 56 5.19 -34.06 -7.33
CA SER A 56 4.03 -33.38 -7.90
C SER A 56 4.51 -32.08 -8.56
N PRO A 57 4.51 -31.95 -9.89
CA PRO A 57 4.98 -30.73 -10.54
C PRO A 57 4.22 -29.50 -10.02
N SER A 58 4.97 -28.46 -9.71
CA SER A 58 4.40 -27.16 -9.36
C SER A 58 4.01 -26.44 -10.64
N ASN A 59 2.71 -26.26 -10.86
CA ASN A 59 2.22 -25.34 -11.90
C ASN A 59 2.38 -23.87 -11.49
N ARG A 60 3.17 -23.58 -10.43
CA ARG A 60 3.52 -22.21 -10.08
C ARG A 60 4.46 -21.67 -11.15
N VAL A 61 3.88 -21.01 -12.12
CA VAL A 61 4.64 -20.10 -12.98
C VAL A 61 5.30 -19.09 -12.06
N SER A 62 6.62 -19.06 -12.05
CA SER A 62 7.32 -18.04 -11.28
C SER A 62 6.82 -16.66 -11.71
N ARG A 63 6.35 -15.86 -10.73
CA ARG A 63 5.92 -14.49 -11.01
C ARG A 63 7.08 -13.53 -11.21
N ASP A 64 8.31 -14.00 -11.03
CA ASP A 64 9.50 -13.21 -11.37
C ASP A 64 9.65 -13.15 -12.91
N TYR A 65 9.07 -12.11 -13.48
CA TYR A 65 9.10 -11.87 -14.92
C TYR A 65 10.52 -11.85 -15.49
N ARG A 66 11.52 -11.47 -14.68
CA ARG A 66 12.91 -11.38 -15.10
C ARG A 66 13.49 -12.73 -15.50
N LEU A 67 12.94 -13.84 -14.99
CA LEU A 67 13.41 -15.20 -15.37
C LEU A 67 13.17 -15.52 -16.85
N LYS A 68 12.23 -14.83 -17.50
CA LYS A 68 11.93 -14.95 -18.93
C LYS A 68 12.81 -14.05 -19.81
N LEU A 69 13.51 -13.10 -19.18
CA LEU A 69 14.38 -12.16 -19.90
C LEU A 69 15.75 -12.78 -20.21
N PRO A 70 16.38 -12.40 -21.35
CA PRO A 70 17.78 -12.69 -21.61
C PRO A 70 18.67 -12.24 -20.45
N LEU A 71 19.75 -12.99 -20.18
CA LEU A 71 20.63 -12.74 -19.02
C LEU A 71 21.16 -11.31 -18.93
N LYS A 72 21.44 -10.66 -20.05
CA LYS A 72 21.90 -9.27 -20.11
C LYS A 72 20.83 -8.33 -19.55
N ILE A 73 19.59 -8.46 -20.03
CA ILE A 73 18.47 -7.61 -19.64
C ILE A 73 18.04 -7.93 -18.20
N ARG A 74 18.03 -9.20 -17.80
CA ARG A 74 17.69 -9.65 -16.44
C ARG A 74 18.47 -8.94 -15.34
N LYS A 75 19.75 -8.60 -15.59
CA LYS A 75 20.63 -7.96 -14.61
C LYS A 75 20.24 -6.51 -14.34
N ILE A 76 19.71 -5.82 -15.33
CA ILE A 76 19.34 -4.39 -15.26
C ILE A 76 17.84 -4.17 -15.08
N ALA A 77 17.02 -5.17 -15.37
CA ALA A 77 15.57 -5.10 -15.20
C ALA A 77 15.20 -4.94 -13.72
N PRO A 78 14.32 -3.96 -13.36
CA PRO A 78 13.93 -3.70 -11.98
C PRO A 78 13.22 -4.92 -11.36
N ARG A 79 13.38 -5.09 -10.05
CA ARG A 79 12.69 -6.15 -9.30
C ARG A 79 11.28 -5.75 -8.90
N ALA A 80 11.11 -4.47 -8.60
CA ALA A 80 9.87 -3.93 -8.06
C ALA A 80 9.04 -3.29 -9.16
N PHE A 81 7.75 -3.51 -9.11
CA PHE A 81 6.70 -2.84 -9.87
C PHE A 81 5.42 -2.85 -9.03
N ASP A 82 4.52 -1.91 -9.29
CA ASP A 82 3.21 -1.89 -8.67
C ASP A 82 2.19 -2.55 -9.60
N ILE A 83 1.12 -3.12 -9.03
CA ILE A 83 -0.05 -3.56 -9.79
C ILE A 83 -1.26 -2.80 -9.26
N PHE A 84 -1.94 -2.08 -10.15
CA PHE A 84 -3.25 -1.49 -9.89
C PHE A 84 -4.28 -2.18 -10.79
N GLY A 85 -5.18 -2.95 -10.20
CA GLY A 85 -6.14 -3.76 -10.95
C GLY A 85 -5.43 -4.70 -11.94
N ASN A 86 -5.58 -4.44 -13.22
CA ASN A 86 -4.95 -5.17 -14.33
C ASN A 86 -3.80 -4.41 -15.02
N ILE A 87 -3.33 -3.29 -14.44
CA ILE A 87 -2.21 -2.49 -14.96
C ILE A 87 -0.98 -2.71 -14.08
N ALA A 88 0.13 -3.19 -14.66
CA ALA A 88 1.43 -3.16 -14.03
C ALA A 88 2.10 -1.80 -14.28
N ILE A 89 2.67 -1.20 -13.24
CA ILE A 89 3.32 0.11 -13.29
C ILE A 89 4.79 -0.12 -12.92
N ILE A 90 5.69 0.12 -13.87
CA ILE A 90 7.12 -0.15 -13.71
C ILE A 90 7.93 1.12 -13.95
N LYS A 91 8.98 1.33 -13.14
CA LYS A 91 9.97 2.38 -13.34
C LYS A 91 11.25 1.77 -13.90
N LEU A 92 11.69 2.24 -15.04
CA LEU A 92 12.92 1.78 -15.69
C LEU A 92 14.07 2.77 -15.43
N SER A 93 15.30 2.23 -15.36
CA SER A 93 16.52 3.04 -15.42
C SER A 93 16.87 3.34 -16.88
N ASP A 94 17.76 4.32 -17.11
CA ASP A 94 18.22 4.67 -18.45
C ASP A 94 18.80 3.44 -19.19
N GLU A 95 19.52 2.56 -18.49
CA GLU A 95 20.08 1.33 -19.06
C GLU A 95 19.04 0.30 -19.49
N SER A 96 17.86 0.28 -18.81
CA SER A 96 16.79 -0.69 -19.08
C SER A 96 15.71 -0.13 -20.02
N PHE A 97 15.71 1.18 -20.27
CA PHE A 97 14.68 1.86 -21.05
C PHE A 97 14.61 1.35 -22.49
N GLU A 98 15.74 1.11 -23.15
CA GLU A 98 15.79 0.56 -24.52
C GLU A 98 15.16 -0.84 -24.65
N TYR A 99 14.94 -1.54 -23.52
CA TYR A 99 14.34 -2.89 -23.45
C TYR A 99 12.91 -2.87 -22.92
N SER A 100 12.24 -1.70 -22.87
CA SER A 100 10.92 -1.52 -22.28
C SER A 100 9.87 -2.48 -22.84
N GLU A 101 9.83 -2.68 -24.16
CA GLU A 101 8.88 -3.60 -24.81
C GLU A 101 9.09 -5.06 -24.37
N ILE A 102 10.33 -5.55 -24.39
CA ILE A 102 10.65 -6.93 -23.97
C ILE A 102 10.34 -7.14 -22.49
N ILE A 103 10.61 -6.14 -21.66
CA ILE A 103 10.30 -6.14 -20.23
C ILE A 103 8.78 -6.20 -20.05
N ALA A 104 8.02 -5.39 -20.77
CA ALA A 104 6.56 -5.36 -20.73
C ALA A 104 5.94 -6.70 -21.15
N GLU A 105 6.36 -7.29 -22.26
CA GLU A 105 5.92 -8.62 -22.71
C GLU A 105 6.20 -9.70 -21.65
N SER A 106 7.38 -9.64 -21.05
CA SER A 106 7.75 -10.57 -19.97
C SER A 106 6.88 -10.41 -18.73
N LEU A 107 6.52 -9.16 -18.36
CA LEU A 107 5.58 -8.86 -17.27
C LEU A 107 4.18 -9.44 -17.55
N LEU A 108 3.62 -9.17 -18.74
CA LEU A 108 2.32 -9.67 -19.16
C LEU A 108 2.30 -11.21 -19.09
N SER A 109 3.30 -11.87 -19.67
CA SER A 109 3.36 -13.33 -19.72
C SER A 109 3.56 -14.00 -18.35
N SER A 110 4.04 -13.25 -17.34
CA SER A 110 4.32 -13.75 -15.98
C SER A 110 3.22 -13.43 -14.98
N ASN A 111 2.30 -12.52 -15.32
CA ASN A 111 1.22 -12.06 -14.45
C ASN A 111 -0.13 -12.17 -15.17
N PRO A 112 -0.83 -13.31 -15.09
CA PRO A 112 -2.06 -13.58 -15.86
C PRO A 112 -3.19 -12.58 -15.64
N ASN A 113 -3.18 -11.85 -14.52
CA ASN A 113 -4.19 -10.83 -14.20
C ASN A 113 -3.82 -9.44 -14.71
N VAL A 114 -2.66 -9.29 -15.35
CA VAL A 114 -2.17 -8.04 -15.92
C VAL A 114 -2.32 -8.12 -17.44
N ASP A 115 -2.97 -7.14 -18.03
CA ASP A 115 -3.16 -7.02 -19.48
C ASP A 115 -2.58 -5.72 -20.07
N ARG A 116 -2.11 -4.81 -19.20
CA ARG A 116 -1.50 -3.53 -19.56
C ARG A 116 -0.25 -3.28 -18.73
N VAL A 117 0.76 -2.67 -19.35
CA VAL A 117 1.99 -2.26 -18.67
C VAL A 117 2.24 -0.78 -18.94
N ALA A 118 2.30 0.01 -17.88
CA ALA A 118 2.61 1.43 -17.89
C ALA A 118 4.01 1.70 -17.34
N LEU A 119 4.75 2.56 -18.04
CA LEU A 119 6.02 3.09 -17.60
C LEU A 119 5.76 4.29 -16.69
N ASP A 120 6.37 4.30 -15.49
CA ASP A 120 6.32 5.42 -14.55
C ASP A 120 7.48 6.37 -14.82
N LEU A 121 7.17 7.54 -15.39
CA LEU A 121 8.12 8.62 -15.70
C LEU A 121 8.28 9.60 -14.52
N GLY A 122 7.58 9.36 -13.40
CA GLY A 122 7.60 10.19 -12.21
C GLY A 122 6.24 10.82 -11.91
N VAL A 123 6.24 12.04 -11.42
CA VAL A 123 5.01 12.79 -11.10
C VAL A 123 4.97 14.11 -11.86
N LYS A 124 3.76 14.56 -12.24
CA LYS A 124 3.55 15.80 -12.98
C LYS A 124 2.39 16.63 -12.42
N GLY A 125 2.44 17.92 -12.77
CA GLY A 125 1.35 18.87 -12.49
C GLY A 125 1.19 19.26 -11.01
N GLU A 126 0.24 20.14 -10.76
CA GLU A 126 -0.07 20.67 -9.42
C GLU A 126 -0.52 19.56 -8.47
N TYR A 127 -1.32 18.61 -8.96
CA TYR A 127 -1.87 17.51 -8.17
C TYR A 127 -0.91 16.32 -8.01
N ARG A 128 0.34 16.43 -8.51
CA ARG A 128 1.40 15.41 -8.40
C ARG A 128 0.93 14.02 -8.81
N VAL A 129 0.12 13.95 -9.85
CA VAL A 129 -0.32 12.67 -10.42
C VAL A 129 0.83 11.96 -11.13
N ARG A 130 0.73 10.65 -11.30
CA ARG A 130 1.76 9.88 -12.00
C ARG A 130 1.82 10.31 -13.47
N ASP A 131 3.02 10.53 -13.98
CA ASP A 131 3.29 10.66 -15.39
C ASP A 131 3.53 9.28 -15.98
N LEU A 132 2.56 8.78 -16.73
CA LEU A 132 2.53 7.41 -17.20
C LEU A 132 2.52 7.37 -18.72
N GLU A 133 3.26 6.40 -19.28
CA GLU A 133 3.24 6.04 -20.68
C GLU A 133 2.88 4.56 -20.82
N MET A 134 1.88 4.23 -21.64
CA MET A 134 1.51 2.84 -21.90
C MET A 134 2.49 2.21 -22.84
N ILE A 135 3.18 1.16 -22.40
CA ILE A 135 4.20 0.44 -23.20
C ILE A 135 3.74 -0.95 -23.66
N ALA A 136 2.63 -1.45 -23.13
CA ALA A 136 1.97 -2.66 -23.62
C ALA A 136 0.50 -2.71 -23.22
N GLY A 137 -0.34 -3.30 -24.08
CA GLY A 137 -1.80 -3.39 -23.91
C GLY A 137 -2.54 -2.18 -24.44
N GLU A 138 -3.82 -2.01 -24.06
CA GLU A 138 -4.65 -0.88 -24.45
C GLU A 138 -4.17 0.42 -23.80
N SER A 139 -4.31 1.55 -24.51
CA SER A 139 -3.86 2.87 -24.05
C SER A 139 -4.84 3.55 -23.09
N ASP A 140 -5.43 2.78 -22.16
CA ASP A 140 -6.36 3.25 -21.14
C ASP A 140 -5.79 3.01 -19.75
N PHE A 141 -5.85 4.04 -18.89
CA PHE A 141 -5.33 4.01 -17.53
C PHE A 141 -6.41 3.78 -16.47
N VAL A 142 -7.65 3.54 -16.88
CA VAL A 142 -8.75 3.22 -15.96
C VAL A 142 -8.70 1.73 -15.62
N SER A 143 -8.73 1.42 -14.33
CA SER A 143 -8.79 0.04 -13.85
C SER A 143 -9.50 -0.04 -12.50
N VAL A 144 -9.89 -1.26 -12.11
CA VAL A 144 -10.48 -1.56 -10.81
C VAL A 144 -9.50 -2.36 -9.98
N HIS A 145 -9.05 -1.76 -8.88
CA HIS A 145 -8.19 -2.40 -7.90
C HIS A 145 -9.04 -2.97 -6.75
N LYS A 146 -8.73 -4.20 -6.34
CA LYS A 146 -9.41 -4.87 -5.22
C LYS A 146 -8.45 -5.04 -4.06
N GLU A 147 -8.85 -4.57 -2.88
CA GLU A 147 -8.10 -4.76 -1.63
C GLU A 147 -9.03 -4.80 -0.42
N ASN A 148 -8.72 -5.62 0.57
CA ASN A 148 -9.43 -5.71 1.85
C ASN A 148 -10.97 -5.82 1.72
N GLY A 149 -11.47 -6.43 0.63
CA GLY A 149 -12.89 -6.57 0.35
C GLY A 149 -13.54 -5.37 -0.35
N PHE A 150 -12.78 -4.31 -0.65
CA PHE A 150 -13.25 -3.12 -1.37
C PHE A 150 -12.75 -3.08 -2.80
N GLU A 151 -13.48 -2.36 -3.66
CA GLU A 151 -13.14 -2.13 -5.07
C GLU A 151 -12.92 -0.63 -5.31
N PHE A 152 -11.80 -0.29 -5.93
CA PHE A 152 -11.45 1.09 -6.26
C PHE A 152 -11.22 1.24 -7.75
N GLU A 153 -12.09 1.99 -8.41
CA GLU A 153 -11.96 2.34 -9.82
C GLU A 153 -11.41 3.76 -9.96
N LEU A 154 -10.38 3.92 -10.75
CA LEU A 154 -9.85 5.24 -11.09
C LEU A 154 -8.96 5.19 -12.32
N ASP A 155 -8.77 6.36 -12.94
CA ASP A 155 -7.71 6.62 -13.88
C ASP A 155 -6.43 6.96 -13.11
N ILE A 156 -5.47 6.02 -13.12
CA ILE A 156 -4.21 6.17 -12.35
C ILE A 156 -3.27 7.27 -12.90
N SER A 157 -3.55 7.81 -14.06
CA SER A 157 -2.85 8.97 -14.63
C SER A 157 -3.44 10.31 -14.17
N LYS A 158 -4.63 10.31 -13.55
CA LYS A 158 -5.35 11.52 -13.11
C LYS A 158 -5.50 11.64 -11.61
N VAL A 159 -5.49 10.52 -10.87
CA VAL A 159 -5.59 10.51 -9.41
C VAL A 159 -4.55 9.55 -8.82
N TYR A 160 -3.88 10.01 -7.78
CA TYR A 160 -2.87 9.19 -7.10
C TYR A 160 -3.54 8.04 -6.33
N PHE A 161 -2.97 6.86 -6.46
CA PHE A 161 -3.29 5.69 -5.64
C PHE A 161 -2.03 4.86 -5.39
N SER A 162 -1.85 4.36 -4.17
CA SER A 162 -0.75 3.45 -3.82
C SER A 162 -1.28 2.12 -3.27
N PRO A 163 -1.15 1.01 -4.00
CA PRO A 163 -1.48 -0.32 -3.49
C PRO A 163 -0.66 -0.72 -2.25
N ARG A 164 0.53 -0.12 -2.07
CA ARG A 164 1.44 -0.39 -0.93
C ARG A 164 0.85 0.03 0.42
N LEU A 165 -0.18 0.89 0.42
CA LEU A 165 -0.85 1.37 1.63
C LEU A 165 -2.04 0.47 2.07
N ALA A 166 -2.30 -0.65 1.40
CA ALA A 166 -3.44 -1.52 1.74
C ALA A 166 -3.43 -1.98 3.20
N MET A 167 -2.27 -2.32 3.75
CA MET A 167 -2.13 -2.71 5.17
C MET A 167 -2.37 -1.54 6.13
N GLU A 168 -1.99 -0.31 5.75
CA GLU A 168 -2.28 0.88 6.56
C GLU A 168 -3.77 1.21 6.55
N ARG A 169 -4.42 1.11 5.40
CA ARG A 169 -5.89 1.27 5.31
C ARG A 169 -6.63 0.27 6.19
N GLN A 170 -6.19 -1.00 6.18
CA GLN A 170 -6.75 -2.02 7.06
C GLN A 170 -6.50 -1.69 8.54
N ARG A 171 -5.29 -1.26 8.91
CA ARG A 171 -4.94 -0.89 10.29
C ARG A 171 -5.84 0.24 10.81
N VAL A 172 -6.00 1.30 10.04
CA VAL A 172 -6.86 2.42 10.43
C VAL A 172 -8.33 2.00 10.50
N TYR A 173 -8.77 1.16 9.56
CA TYR A 173 -10.11 0.55 9.60
C TYR A 173 -10.33 -0.22 10.90
N ASP A 174 -9.39 -1.09 11.30
CA ASP A 174 -9.53 -1.91 12.51
C ASP A 174 -9.61 -1.04 13.79
N MET A 175 -8.86 0.06 13.83
CA MET A 175 -8.81 1.00 14.96
C MET A 175 -10.02 1.93 15.04
N SER A 176 -10.74 2.16 13.95
CA SER A 176 -11.90 3.07 13.92
C SER A 176 -13.13 2.44 14.56
N MET A 177 -14.07 3.26 15.00
CA MET A 177 -15.36 2.83 15.55
C MET A 177 -16.52 3.44 14.75
N GLU A 178 -17.62 2.69 14.67
CA GLU A 178 -18.86 3.19 14.07
C GLU A 178 -19.28 4.51 14.71
N GLY A 179 -19.75 5.45 13.89
CA GLY A 179 -20.18 6.78 14.31
C GLY A 179 -19.08 7.82 14.45
N GLU A 180 -17.78 7.44 14.37
CA GLU A 180 -16.70 8.43 14.37
C GLU A 180 -16.88 9.48 13.27
N GLN A 181 -16.61 10.75 13.61
CA GLN A 181 -16.48 11.86 12.65
C GLN A 181 -15.02 11.89 12.18
N ILE A 182 -14.79 11.63 10.90
CA ILE A 182 -13.44 11.48 10.35
C ILE A 182 -13.21 12.50 9.23
N LEU A 183 -12.07 13.20 9.31
CA LEU A 183 -11.55 14.02 8.22
C LEU A 183 -10.45 13.24 7.48
N ASP A 184 -10.62 13.06 6.18
CA ASP A 184 -9.55 12.65 5.26
C ASP A 184 -9.08 13.89 4.51
N ALA A 185 -8.00 14.52 4.97
CA ALA A 185 -7.58 15.84 4.53
C ALA A 185 -6.92 15.84 3.13
N PHE A 186 -6.56 14.66 2.60
CA PHE A 186 -5.93 14.45 1.30
C PHE A 186 -6.42 13.14 0.69
N ALA A 187 -7.72 13.11 0.39
CA ALA A 187 -8.45 11.86 0.16
C ALA A 187 -8.13 11.15 -1.17
N GLY A 188 -7.72 11.89 -2.20
CA GLY A 188 -7.56 11.32 -3.54
C GLY A 188 -8.84 10.62 -4.00
N ALA A 189 -8.72 9.40 -4.50
CA ALA A 189 -9.87 8.55 -4.85
C ALA A 189 -10.57 7.92 -3.63
N SER A 190 -10.31 8.42 -2.42
CA SER A 190 -10.91 8.07 -1.12
C SER A 190 -10.74 6.62 -0.65
N PRO A 191 -9.57 5.97 -0.82
CA PRO A 191 -9.45 4.57 -0.43
C PRO A 191 -9.51 4.34 1.09
N PHE A 192 -9.04 5.26 1.94
CA PHE A 192 -9.28 5.23 3.39
C PHE A 192 -10.75 5.51 3.71
N SER A 193 -11.27 6.57 3.13
CA SER A 193 -12.60 7.09 3.40
C SER A 193 -13.72 6.10 3.08
N VAL A 194 -13.64 5.39 1.94
CA VAL A 194 -14.61 4.37 1.54
C VAL A 194 -14.67 3.24 2.56
N ALA A 195 -13.53 2.71 2.97
CA ALA A 195 -13.47 1.64 3.97
C ALA A 195 -14.08 2.09 5.31
N LEU A 196 -13.72 3.28 5.80
CA LEU A 196 -14.21 3.82 7.07
C LEU A 196 -15.71 4.13 7.03
N ALA A 197 -16.19 4.71 5.93
CA ALA A 197 -17.62 4.98 5.74
C ALA A 197 -18.45 3.70 5.68
N SER A 198 -17.93 2.61 5.09
CA SER A 198 -18.60 1.31 5.07
C SER A 198 -18.73 0.69 6.47
N LYS A 199 -17.86 1.06 7.40
CA LYS A 199 -17.92 0.67 8.83
C LYS A 199 -18.93 1.50 9.63
N GLY A 200 -19.56 2.51 9.02
CA GLY A 200 -20.53 3.40 9.67
C GLY A 200 -19.93 4.68 10.23
N CYS A 201 -18.71 5.04 9.86
CA CYS A 201 -18.14 6.35 10.17
C CYS A 201 -18.75 7.44 9.28
N ASN A 202 -18.71 8.69 9.76
CA ASN A 202 -19.14 9.88 9.01
C ASN A 202 -17.90 10.60 8.47
N ILE A 203 -17.75 10.65 7.17
CA ILE A 203 -16.53 11.10 6.50
C ILE A 203 -16.69 12.49 5.91
N THR A 204 -15.72 13.35 6.18
CA THR A 204 -15.42 14.53 5.37
C THR A 204 -14.13 14.24 4.60
N ALA A 205 -14.23 14.01 3.30
CA ALA A 205 -13.11 13.77 2.40
C ALA A 205 -12.77 15.06 1.65
N VAL A 206 -11.52 15.48 1.67
CA VAL A 206 -11.04 16.71 1.01
C VAL A 206 -9.91 16.38 0.07
N ASP A 207 -9.99 16.87 -1.15
CA ASP A 207 -8.88 16.85 -2.10
C ASP A 207 -9.00 18.02 -3.06
N SER A 208 -7.88 18.62 -3.45
CA SER A 208 -7.86 19.76 -4.37
C SER A 208 -7.99 19.36 -5.85
N ASN A 209 -7.81 18.08 -6.18
CA ASN A 209 -7.89 17.58 -7.54
C ASN A 209 -9.35 17.32 -7.95
N PRO A 210 -9.92 18.03 -8.95
CA PRO A 210 -11.30 17.79 -9.40
C PRO A 210 -11.56 16.37 -9.92
N GLN A 211 -10.52 15.69 -10.41
CA GLN A 211 -10.64 14.29 -10.83
C GLN A 211 -10.81 13.35 -9.63
N ALA A 212 -10.25 13.72 -8.46
CA ALA A 212 -10.42 12.97 -7.24
C ALA A 212 -11.90 12.93 -6.80
N GLU A 213 -12.64 14.03 -6.93
CA GLU A 213 -14.07 14.08 -6.60
C GLU A 213 -14.88 13.07 -7.42
N ILE A 214 -14.62 13.00 -8.73
CA ILE A 214 -15.32 12.08 -9.65
C ILE A 214 -15.10 10.64 -9.22
N TRP A 215 -13.83 10.24 -9.07
CA TRP A 215 -13.47 8.87 -8.72
C TRP A 215 -13.83 8.50 -7.27
N SER A 216 -13.73 9.45 -6.36
CA SER A 216 -14.16 9.27 -4.98
C SER A 216 -15.65 8.94 -4.89
N ASN A 217 -16.51 9.75 -5.51
CA ASN A 217 -17.95 9.52 -5.53
C ASN A 217 -18.29 8.15 -6.15
N ASN A 218 -17.66 7.81 -7.27
CA ASN A 218 -17.82 6.49 -7.91
C ASN A 218 -17.40 5.35 -6.97
N ASN A 219 -16.32 5.51 -6.21
CA ASN A 219 -15.82 4.49 -5.29
C ASN A 219 -16.72 4.31 -4.07
N PHE A 220 -17.27 5.37 -3.50
CA PHE A 220 -18.28 5.25 -2.45
C PHE A 220 -19.51 4.49 -2.95
N GLU A 221 -20.00 4.82 -4.13
CA GLU A 221 -21.18 4.21 -4.73
C GLU A 221 -20.93 2.72 -5.09
N ARG A 222 -19.78 2.41 -5.69
CA ARG A 222 -19.34 1.05 -6.03
C ARG A 222 -19.29 0.12 -4.81
N ASN A 223 -18.90 0.65 -3.66
CA ASN A 223 -18.82 -0.10 -2.42
C ASN A 223 -20.09 -0.03 -1.56
N GLY A 224 -21.21 0.48 -2.10
CA GLY A 224 -22.50 0.52 -1.43
C GLY A 224 -22.56 1.46 -0.23
N VAL A 225 -21.68 2.45 -0.14
CA VAL A 225 -21.66 3.42 0.96
C VAL A 225 -22.81 4.40 0.81
N SER A 226 -23.59 4.61 1.89
CA SER A 226 -24.69 5.56 1.88
C SER A 226 -24.20 7.00 1.72
N LYS A 227 -24.90 7.78 0.90
CA LYS A 227 -24.65 9.23 0.74
C LYS A 227 -24.71 10.03 2.06
N SER A 228 -25.39 9.50 3.07
CA SER A 228 -25.45 10.12 4.40
C SER A 228 -24.15 10.00 5.19
N ASN A 229 -23.26 9.07 4.82
CA ASN A 229 -22.05 8.73 5.58
C ASN A 229 -20.81 9.46 5.06
N TYR A 230 -20.92 10.22 3.98
CA TYR A 230 -19.77 10.96 3.47
C TYR A 230 -20.15 12.27 2.80
N THR A 231 -19.21 13.21 2.85
CA THR A 231 -19.18 14.43 2.04
C THR A 231 -17.82 14.55 1.42
N PHE A 232 -17.76 14.79 0.10
CA PHE A 232 -16.51 15.14 -0.58
C PHE A 232 -16.48 16.65 -0.84
N ILE A 233 -15.35 17.29 -0.53
CA ILE A 233 -15.13 18.72 -0.75
C ILE A 233 -13.91 18.87 -1.69
N CYS A 234 -14.16 19.34 -2.91
CA CYS A 234 -13.10 19.65 -3.87
C CYS A 234 -12.49 21.02 -3.55
N SER A 235 -11.45 21.04 -2.71
CA SER A 235 -10.77 22.28 -2.28
C SER A 235 -9.38 21.97 -1.75
N LYS A 236 -8.53 23.00 -1.67
CA LYS A 236 -7.32 22.92 -0.85
C LYS A 236 -7.71 22.95 0.62
N ILE A 237 -7.03 22.15 1.44
CA ILE A 237 -7.36 22.04 2.87
C ILE A 237 -7.14 23.37 3.61
N GLU A 238 -6.12 24.14 3.22
CA GLU A 238 -5.80 25.45 3.79
C GLU A 238 -6.94 26.47 3.60
N ASP A 239 -7.69 26.36 2.51
CA ASP A 239 -8.75 27.32 2.19
C ASP A 239 -10.03 27.10 3.01
N ILE A 240 -10.21 25.88 3.56
CA ILE A 240 -11.46 25.50 4.23
C ILE A 240 -11.29 25.06 5.68
N VAL A 241 -10.06 24.83 6.14
CA VAL A 241 -9.82 24.26 7.47
C VAL A 241 -10.47 25.08 8.59
N SER A 242 -10.55 26.40 8.47
CA SER A 242 -11.20 27.29 9.46
C SER A 242 -12.69 26.94 9.67
N ASP A 243 -13.38 26.57 8.60
CA ASP A 243 -14.83 26.36 8.58
C ASP A 243 -15.23 24.91 8.91
N LEU A 244 -14.25 24.00 8.92
CA LEU A 244 -14.48 22.60 9.24
C LEU A 244 -14.85 22.41 10.73
N PRO A 245 -15.73 21.44 11.05
CA PRO A 245 -16.02 21.07 12.43
C PRO A 245 -14.82 20.38 13.10
N THR A 246 -15.03 19.83 14.28
CA THR A 246 -14.04 18.99 14.96
C THR A 246 -14.30 17.51 14.71
N TYR A 247 -13.23 16.71 14.68
CA TYR A 247 -13.23 15.31 14.30
C TYR A 247 -12.68 14.41 15.40
N ASP A 248 -13.12 13.15 15.42
CA ASP A 248 -12.59 12.11 16.29
C ASP A 248 -11.27 11.57 15.71
N ARG A 249 -11.12 11.60 14.38
CA ARG A 249 -9.97 11.12 13.64
C ARG A 249 -9.65 12.01 12.45
N ILE A 250 -8.36 12.23 12.19
CA ILE A 250 -7.90 12.98 11.01
C ILE A 250 -6.84 12.15 10.29
N LEU A 251 -7.02 11.97 8.99
CA LEU A 251 -6.05 11.32 8.10
C LEU A 251 -5.29 12.39 7.33
N MET A 252 -3.97 12.37 7.43
CA MET A 252 -3.07 13.29 6.73
C MET A 252 -2.13 12.49 5.82
N ASN A 253 -2.70 11.94 4.71
CA ASN A 253 -1.96 11.09 3.78
C ASN A 253 -1.48 11.85 2.54
N ASN A 254 -0.71 12.91 2.76
CA ASN A 254 0.08 13.61 1.73
C ASN A 254 1.56 13.64 2.14
N PRO A 255 2.30 12.53 2.01
CA PRO A 255 3.58 12.32 2.70
C PRO A 255 4.67 13.33 2.38
N MET A 256 4.55 14.02 1.24
CA MET A 256 5.51 15.07 0.84
C MET A 256 5.21 16.44 1.48
N ASN A 257 3.93 16.70 1.81
CA ASN A 257 3.47 18.03 2.19
C ASN A 257 2.45 18.04 3.34
N SER A 258 2.34 16.98 4.16
CA SER A 258 1.38 16.96 5.28
C SER A 258 1.80 17.81 6.47
N LEU A 259 3.09 17.83 6.77
CA LEU A 259 3.63 18.41 8.00
C LEU A 259 3.26 19.90 8.19
N PRO A 260 3.29 20.77 7.17
CA PRO A 260 2.90 22.18 7.30
C PRO A 260 1.44 22.39 7.76
N TYR A 261 0.57 21.42 7.54
CA TYR A 261 -0.84 21.51 7.92
C TYR A 261 -1.14 20.90 9.30
N LEU A 262 -0.13 20.29 9.96
CA LEU A 262 -0.33 19.58 11.22
C LEU A 262 -0.89 20.50 12.31
N GLU A 263 -0.35 21.71 12.46
CA GLU A 263 -0.82 22.67 13.47
C GLU A 263 -2.29 23.03 13.24
N SER A 264 -2.67 23.49 12.04
CA SER A 264 -4.04 23.93 11.73
C SER A 264 -5.05 22.78 11.85
N LEU A 265 -4.70 21.57 11.43
CA LEU A 265 -5.56 20.40 11.54
C LEU A 265 -5.65 19.86 12.96
N SER A 266 -4.60 20.01 13.77
CA SER A 266 -4.62 19.60 15.18
C SER A 266 -5.66 20.35 16.00
N HIS A 267 -5.95 21.60 15.65
CA HIS A 267 -7.04 22.39 16.27
C HIS A 267 -8.44 21.85 15.94
N LYS A 268 -8.56 21.06 14.86
CA LYS A 268 -9.82 20.40 14.47
C LYS A 268 -9.97 19.00 15.09
N LEU A 269 -9.03 18.57 15.92
CA LEU A 269 -9.11 17.31 16.62
C LEU A 269 -9.84 17.46 17.96
N LYS A 270 -10.84 16.62 18.21
CA LYS A 270 -11.50 16.52 19.51
C LYS A 270 -10.54 16.02 20.58
N SER A 271 -10.85 16.26 21.86
CA SER A 271 -10.15 15.60 22.98
C SER A 271 -10.22 14.09 22.80
N ARG A 272 -9.10 13.38 23.02
CA ARG A 272 -8.90 11.94 22.76
C ARG A 272 -9.01 11.53 21.29
N GLY A 273 -9.08 12.45 20.38
CA GLY A 273 -8.99 12.17 18.94
C GLY A 273 -7.57 11.79 18.52
N VAL A 274 -7.44 11.22 17.34
CA VAL A 274 -6.17 10.73 16.77
C VAL A 274 -5.95 11.32 15.38
N ILE A 275 -4.73 11.81 15.13
CA ILE A 275 -4.23 12.13 13.79
C ILE A 275 -3.35 10.98 13.30
N HIS A 276 -3.62 10.47 12.09
CA HIS A 276 -2.71 9.59 11.37
C HIS A 276 -1.92 10.42 10.35
N LEU A 277 -0.71 10.80 10.70
CA LEU A 277 0.19 11.58 9.86
C LEU A 277 1.13 10.65 9.09
N TYR A 278 1.09 10.73 7.77
CA TYR A 278 2.05 10.06 6.88
C TYR A 278 3.07 11.06 6.38
N ASN A 279 4.36 10.75 6.58
CA ASN A 279 5.45 11.64 6.14
C ASN A 279 6.64 10.83 5.60
N ILE A 280 7.34 11.40 4.60
CA ILE A 280 8.58 10.82 4.08
C ILE A 280 9.73 11.43 4.88
N ILE A 281 10.50 10.55 5.53
CA ILE A 281 11.62 10.93 6.37
C ILE A 281 12.93 10.44 5.74
N ASP A 282 13.91 11.33 5.64
CA ASP A 282 15.28 10.97 5.28
C ASP A 282 15.92 10.17 6.43
N LYS A 283 16.54 9.04 6.10
CA LYS A 283 17.16 8.15 7.09
C LYS A 283 18.40 8.75 7.76
N ALA A 284 19.00 9.75 7.12
CA ALA A 284 20.17 10.48 7.67
C ALA A 284 19.77 11.62 8.61
N GLU A 285 18.51 12.07 8.56
CA GLU A 285 18.01 13.14 9.41
C GLU A 285 17.46 12.60 10.74
N LYS A 286 17.81 13.31 11.80
CA LYS A 286 17.17 13.09 13.10
C LYS A 286 15.82 13.81 13.09
N PHE A 287 14.75 13.07 12.80
CA PHE A 287 13.38 13.57 12.81
C PHE A 287 12.65 13.06 14.04
N GLU A 288 12.17 13.99 14.86
CA GLU A 288 11.34 13.70 16.03
C GLU A 288 10.00 14.42 15.85
N ILE A 289 8.92 13.69 15.65
CA ILE A 289 7.59 14.29 15.44
C ILE A 289 7.15 15.16 16.62
N GLN A 290 7.63 14.86 17.84
CA GLN A 290 7.29 15.58 19.04
C GLN A 290 7.73 17.06 19.00
N ASP A 291 8.77 17.38 18.22
CA ASP A 291 9.24 18.77 18.02
C ASP A 291 8.22 19.66 17.29
N PHE A 292 7.22 19.04 16.63
CA PHE A 292 6.17 19.70 15.86
C PHE A 292 4.82 19.71 16.60
N LEU A 293 4.76 19.16 17.82
CA LEU A 293 3.52 18.98 18.57
C LEU A 293 3.45 19.93 19.76
N GLY A 294 2.25 20.48 20.01
CA GLY A 294 1.95 21.16 21.27
C GLY A 294 1.91 20.17 22.45
N SER A 295 2.02 20.70 23.67
CA SER A 295 2.06 19.89 24.89
C SER A 295 0.81 19.04 25.15
N GLU A 296 -0.28 19.34 24.50
CA GLU A 296 -1.54 18.58 24.54
C GLU A 296 -1.57 17.36 23.60
N PHE A 297 -0.50 17.14 22.81
CA PHE A 297 -0.39 16.03 21.86
C PHE A 297 0.75 15.10 22.22
N GLU A 298 0.54 13.81 21.99
CA GLU A 298 1.54 12.76 22.18
C GLU A 298 1.56 11.83 20.97
N CYS A 299 2.75 11.52 20.46
CA CYS A 299 2.93 10.47 19.46
C CYS A 299 2.87 9.11 20.16
N VAL A 300 1.77 8.39 20.00
CA VAL A 300 1.51 7.09 20.65
C VAL A 300 1.92 5.90 19.80
N PHE A 301 2.19 6.12 18.52
CA PHE A 301 2.64 5.08 17.60
C PHE A 301 3.45 5.69 16.46
N GLU A 302 4.58 5.05 16.13
CA GLU A 302 5.40 5.36 14.96
C GLU A 302 5.82 4.06 14.28
N ARG A 303 5.77 4.04 12.93
CA ARG A 303 6.21 2.90 12.15
C ARG A 303 6.68 3.31 10.75
N GLU A 304 7.73 2.63 10.25
CA GLU A 304 8.02 2.64 8.82
C GLU A 304 6.96 1.81 8.08
N VAL A 305 6.28 2.44 7.11
CA VAL A 305 5.26 1.79 6.28
C VAL A 305 5.94 1.01 5.16
N HIS A 306 6.80 1.68 4.42
CA HIS A 306 7.66 1.06 3.40
C HIS A 306 8.82 1.99 3.02
N PRO A 307 9.93 1.46 2.48
CA PRO A 307 10.98 2.27 1.87
C PRO A 307 10.42 3.11 0.71
N TYR A 308 10.73 4.41 0.70
CA TYR A 308 10.35 5.32 -0.41
C TYR A 308 11.48 5.43 -1.43
N SER A 309 12.70 5.59 -0.95
CA SER A 309 13.94 5.56 -1.73
C SER A 309 15.04 4.85 -0.92
N PRO A 310 16.25 4.64 -1.49
CA PRO A 310 17.36 4.13 -0.69
C PRO A 310 17.68 4.99 0.54
N GLN A 311 17.46 6.31 0.46
CA GLN A 311 17.76 7.27 1.51
C GLN A 311 16.57 7.64 2.37
N SER A 312 15.32 7.32 1.99
CA SER A 312 14.13 7.76 2.71
C SER A 312 13.08 6.68 2.85
N SER A 313 12.27 6.80 3.88
CA SER A 313 11.17 5.89 4.20
C SER A 313 9.86 6.66 4.38
N LEU A 314 8.75 6.07 3.96
CA LEU A 314 7.43 6.51 4.37
C LEU A 314 7.18 6.02 5.78
N LYS A 315 6.93 6.94 6.71
CA LYS A 315 6.54 6.66 8.08
C LYS A 315 5.12 7.11 8.36
N VAL A 316 4.48 6.47 9.32
CA VAL A 316 3.22 6.88 9.91
C VAL A 316 3.44 7.24 11.38
N PHE A 317 2.78 8.30 11.83
CA PHE A 317 2.73 8.75 13.21
C PHE A 317 1.26 8.84 13.64
N ASP A 318 0.88 8.11 14.69
CA ASP A 318 -0.44 8.28 15.32
C ASP A 318 -0.28 9.24 16.50
N ILE A 319 -0.92 10.40 16.38
CA ILE A 319 -0.81 11.52 17.32
C ILE A 319 -2.13 11.65 18.08
N LEU A 320 -2.08 11.40 19.37
CA LEU A 320 -3.23 11.46 20.29
C LEU A 320 -3.32 12.84 20.93
N LYS A 321 -4.52 13.42 20.94
CA LYS A 321 -4.81 14.63 21.74
C LYS A 321 -5.20 14.25 23.16
N SER A 322 -4.49 14.79 24.15
CA SER A 322 -4.76 14.61 25.58
C SER A 322 -6.14 15.15 26.00
N PHE A 323 -6.58 14.81 27.20
CA PHE A 323 -7.76 15.45 27.77
C PHE A 323 -7.50 16.93 28.00
N SER A 324 -8.41 17.78 27.54
CA SER A 324 -8.49 19.14 28.04
C SER A 324 -8.94 19.06 29.51
N THR A 325 -8.01 19.16 30.44
CA THR A 325 -8.35 19.45 31.84
C THR A 325 -8.93 20.85 31.85
N VAL A 326 -10.25 20.97 31.84
CA VAL A 326 -10.91 22.23 32.18
C VAL A 326 -10.50 22.48 33.62
N GLN A 327 -9.53 23.38 33.84
CA GLN A 327 -9.33 23.93 35.16
C GLN A 327 -10.61 24.68 35.50
N SER A 328 -11.45 24.07 36.33
CA SER A 328 -12.53 24.76 37.02
C SER A 328 -11.84 25.77 37.96
N THR A 329 -11.62 26.98 37.47
CA THR A 329 -11.37 28.14 38.31
C THR A 329 -12.65 28.44 39.05
N ASN A 330 -12.85 27.82 40.21
CA ASN A 330 -13.75 28.31 41.24
C ASN A 330 -13.15 29.62 41.76
N GLN A 331 -13.78 30.73 41.41
CA GLN A 331 -13.76 31.94 42.18
C GLN A 331 -15.17 32.20 42.73
#